data_6f402544dc8187bc47f634e8f80d55b9
#
_entry.id   6f402544dc8187bc47f634e8f80d55b9
#
_cell.length_a   1.000
_cell.length_b   1.000
_cell.length_c   1.000
_cell.angle_alpha   90.00
_cell.angle_beta   90.00
_cell.angle_gamma   90.00
#
_symmetry.space_group_name_H-M   'P 1'
#
loop_
_entity.id
_entity.type
_entity.pdbx_description
1 polymer ?
#
loop_
_entity_poly.entity_id
_entity_poly.type
_entity_poly.pdbx_seq_one_letter_code
_entity_poly.pdbx_strand_id
1 'polypeptide(L)'
;MAYKMKEHLAHRSNYGSNRKTSEIKYIVIHYTAGDGDSDEGNTNYFANPLERKASAHYFVDDDSITQSVPDDYVAYSVGGSKYTDCVKTGGGKLYQIATNRNTLNIEMCDSVKDGTIKAQEATIVNTIKLVRKKMKQYNIDIDHVIRHFDVNGKHCPSYFMNELEWKKFRARILGYRIGHTYQTITSCYLHTSPCASNNKVLYKEVTGSILKKCKKSGLYTKFKGLFKLVDVKVVGNDIWGQIKSGYWVPLKYNGRRRVKLK
;
A
#
# COMPACT_ATOMS: atom_id res chain seq x y z
N MET A 1 -6.34 -18.50 4.77
CA MET A 1 -7.80 -18.63 4.90
C MET A 1 -8.48 -17.52 4.11
N ALA A 2 -9.69 -17.73 3.60
CA ALA A 2 -10.47 -16.66 2.97
C ALA A 2 -11.06 -15.78 4.10
N TYR A 3 -11.01 -14.46 3.94
CA TYR A 3 -11.75 -13.57 4.84
C TYR A 3 -13.26 -13.65 4.54
N LYS A 4 -14.08 -13.46 5.56
CA LYS A 4 -15.53 -13.36 5.42
C LYS A 4 -15.88 -11.94 4.97
N MET A 5 -16.64 -11.81 3.89
CA MET A 5 -17.13 -10.52 3.42
C MET A 5 -18.59 -10.38 3.88
N LYS A 6 -18.87 -9.27 4.55
CA LYS A 6 -20.18 -8.91 5.08
C LYS A 6 -20.61 -7.55 4.50
N GLU A 7 -21.87 -7.23 4.65
CA GLU A 7 -22.43 -5.91 4.39
C GLU A 7 -23.25 -5.45 5.60
N HIS A 8 -22.96 -4.26 6.09
CA HIS A 8 -23.75 -3.57 7.09
C HIS A 8 -23.66 -2.07 6.82
N LEU A 9 -24.65 -1.55 6.12
CA LEU A 9 -24.58 -0.21 5.58
C LEU A 9 -24.72 0.87 6.65
N ALA A 10 -23.91 1.91 6.53
CA ALA A 10 -24.00 3.12 7.33
C ALA A 10 -25.37 3.79 7.12
N HIS A 11 -25.83 4.53 8.13
CA HIS A 11 -27.05 5.33 7.99
C HIS A 11 -26.92 6.30 6.81
N ARG A 12 -27.98 6.47 6.02
CA ARG A 12 -27.95 7.23 4.76
C ARG A 12 -27.42 8.66 4.91
N SER A 13 -27.62 9.28 6.07
CA SER A 13 -27.12 10.63 6.36
C SER A 13 -25.59 10.71 6.53
N ASN A 14 -24.92 9.59 6.75
CA ASN A 14 -23.50 9.55 7.05
C ASN A 14 -22.61 9.49 5.78
N TYR A 15 -23.19 9.37 4.59
CA TYR A 15 -22.44 9.35 3.34
C TYR A 15 -23.14 10.16 2.25
N GLY A 16 -22.39 10.48 1.21
CA GLY A 16 -22.80 11.45 0.19
C GLY A 16 -23.62 10.86 -0.96
N SER A 17 -23.63 11.58 -2.06
CA SER A 17 -24.36 11.21 -3.27
C SER A 17 -23.73 10.02 -3.97
N ASN A 18 -24.49 9.44 -4.88
CA ASN A 18 -24.00 8.46 -5.86
C ASN A 18 -22.88 9.06 -6.73
N ARG A 19 -21.97 8.22 -7.18
CA ARG A 19 -20.89 8.53 -8.13
C ARG A 19 -20.73 7.41 -9.16
N LYS A 20 -20.15 7.70 -10.29
CA LYS A 20 -19.71 6.67 -11.23
C LYS A 20 -18.48 5.98 -10.62
N THR A 21 -18.42 4.64 -10.68
CA THR A 21 -17.24 3.90 -10.17
C THR A 21 -15.95 4.23 -10.95
N SER A 22 -16.07 4.72 -12.20
CA SER A 22 -14.92 5.24 -12.97
C SER A 22 -14.30 6.52 -12.40
N GLU A 23 -14.97 7.19 -11.46
CA GLU A 23 -14.43 8.34 -10.73
C GLU A 23 -13.50 7.92 -9.58
N ILE A 24 -13.51 6.65 -9.18
CA ILE A 24 -12.61 6.12 -8.13
C ILE A 24 -11.19 6.07 -8.69
N LYS A 25 -10.30 6.90 -8.13
CA LYS A 25 -8.91 7.02 -8.57
C LYS A 25 -7.91 6.58 -7.51
N TYR A 26 -8.29 6.63 -6.23
CA TYR A 26 -7.43 6.35 -5.09
C TYR A 26 -8.07 5.34 -4.15
N ILE A 27 -7.24 4.52 -3.53
CA ILE A 27 -7.59 3.73 -2.35
C ILE A 27 -6.87 4.36 -1.17
N VAL A 28 -7.63 4.80 -0.17
CA VAL A 28 -7.07 5.43 1.04
C VAL A 28 -7.12 4.45 2.20
N ILE A 29 -5.97 4.25 2.82
CA ILE A 29 -5.83 3.44 4.03
C ILE A 29 -5.93 4.34 5.25
N HIS A 30 -6.81 3.95 6.16
CA HIS A 30 -7.06 4.55 7.45
C HIS A 30 -6.85 3.55 8.57
N TYR A 31 -7.01 4.00 9.80
CA TYR A 31 -7.12 3.18 10.99
C TYR A 31 -8.19 3.77 11.90
N THR A 32 -8.91 2.92 12.60
CA THR A 32 -10.01 3.32 13.49
C THR A 32 -9.51 4.02 14.76
N ALA A 33 -8.25 3.80 15.13
CA ALA A 33 -7.65 4.22 16.40
C ALA A 33 -8.37 3.67 17.65
N GLY A 34 -9.11 2.57 17.48
CA GLY A 34 -9.80 1.87 18.56
C GLY A 34 -8.86 0.90 19.30
N ASP A 35 -9.27 0.48 20.48
CA ASP A 35 -8.61 -0.56 21.28
C ASP A 35 -9.44 -1.85 21.23
N GLY A 36 -8.97 -2.84 20.47
CA GLY A 36 -9.67 -4.12 20.31
C GLY A 36 -11.01 -4.02 19.60
N ASP A 37 -11.18 -3.01 18.76
CA ASP A 37 -12.40 -2.83 17.98
C ASP A 37 -12.52 -3.80 16.80
N SER A 38 -13.73 -4.02 16.34
CA SER A 38 -14.06 -4.91 15.24
C SER A 38 -14.73 -4.18 14.08
N ASP A 39 -14.77 -4.82 12.91
CA ASP A 39 -15.49 -4.32 11.75
C ASP A 39 -17.00 -4.22 12.02
N GLU A 40 -17.60 -5.21 12.74
CA GLU A 40 -19.00 -5.13 13.16
C GLU A 40 -19.28 -3.99 14.15
N GLY A 41 -18.41 -3.80 15.15
CA GLY A 41 -18.57 -2.74 16.15
C GLY A 41 -18.57 -1.36 15.48
N ASN A 42 -17.60 -1.13 14.58
CA ASN A 42 -17.53 0.11 13.82
C ASN A 42 -18.73 0.29 12.90
N THR A 43 -19.13 -0.73 12.14
CA THR A 43 -20.29 -0.60 11.23
C THR A 43 -21.60 -0.42 11.97
N ASN A 44 -21.78 -1.03 13.16
CA ASN A 44 -22.90 -0.75 14.05
C ASN A 44 -22.97 0.71 14.49
N TYR A 45 -21.81 1.32 14.81
CA TYR A 45 -21.74 2.75 15.14
C TYR A 45 -22.20 3.62 13.97
N PHE A 46 -21.70 3.35 12.75
CA PHE A 46 -22.03 4.14 11.56
C PHE A 46 -23.44 3.84 11.00
N ALA A 47 -24.09 2.75 11.42
CA ALA A 47 -25.48 2.46 11.06
C ALA A 47 -26.49 3.43 11.74
N ASN A 48 -26.05 4.22 12.73
CA ASN A 48 -26.84 5.25 13.37
C ASN A 48 -26.55 6.63 12.74
N PRO A 49 -27.53 7.57 12.75
CA PRO A 49 -27.28 8.93 12.28
C PRO A 49 -26.26 9.63 13.19
N LEU A 50 -25.25 10.26 12.61
CA LEU A 50 -24.21 10.98 13.32
C LEU A 50 -24.38 12.48 13.11
N GLU A 51 -24.19 13.28 14.16
CA GLU A 51 -24.15 14.75 14.06
C GLU A 51 -23.00 15.17 13.13
N ARG A 52 -21.80 14.67 13.40
CA ARG A 52 -20.65 14.81 12.50
C ARG A 52 -20.70 13.73 11.45
N LYS A 53 -21.10 14.08 10.24
CA LYS A 53 -21.14 13.16 9.10
C LYS A 53 -19.76 12.58 8.84
N ALA A 54 -19.66 11.26 8.98
CA ALA A 54 -18.44 10.50 8.71
C ALA A 54 -18.82 9.09 8.26
N SER A 55 -17.99 8.47 7.44
CA SER A 55 -18.14 7.07 6.99
C SER A 55 -16.90 6.59 6.26
N ALA A 56 -16.76 5.26 6.14
CA ALA A 56 -15.79 4.62 5.27
C ALA A 56 -16.49 3.57 4.39
N HIS A 57 -15.87 3.15 3.30
CA HIS A 57 -16.45 2.11 2.45
C HIS A 57 -16.33 0.74 3.08
N TYR A 58 -15.20 0.48 3.75
CA TYR A 58 -14.89 -0.82 4.35
C TYR A 58 -14.25 -0.65 5.72
N PHE A 59 -14.65 -1.53 6.63
CA PHE A 59 -13.96 -1.81 7.88
C PHE A 59 -13.38 -3.21 7.81
N VAL A 60 -12.14 -3.38 8.27
CA VAL A 60 -11.37 -4.62 8.15
C VAL A 60 -10.78 -4.98 9.49
N ASP A 61 -11.02 -6.19 9.96
CA ASP A 61 -10.35 -6.75 11.13
C ASP A 61 -9.64 -8.08 10.83
N ASP A 62 -9.35 -8.86 11.85
CA ASP A 62 -8.52 -10.05 11.73
C ASP A 62 -9.26 -11.25 11.12
N ASP A 63 -10.59 -11.31 11.19
CA ASP A 63 -11.37 -12.43 10.67
C ASP A 63 -12.29 -12.05 9.51
N SER A 64 -12.71 -10.79 9.39
CA SER A 64 -13.72 -10.37 8.41
C SER A 64 -13.47 -8.98 7.79
N ILE A 65 -14.32 -8.64 6.84
CA ILE A 65 -14.39 -7.33 6.18
C ILE A 65 -15.87 -6.99 6.02
N THR A 66 -16.28 -5.85 6.56
CA THR A 66 -17.65 -5.37 6.40
C THR A 66 -17.70 -4.13 5.51
N GLN A 67 -18.53 -4.19 4.46
CA GLN A 67 -18.83 -3.04 3.63
C GLN A 67 -19.87 -2.17 4.33
N SER A 68 -19.53 -0.89 4.53
CA SER A 68 -20.39 0.09 5.22
C SER A 68 -20.95 1.15 4.28
N VAL A 69 -20.24 1.48 3.19
CA VAL A 69 -20.77 2.35 2.13
C VAL A 69 -20.54 1.66 0.79
N PRO A 70 -21.55 1.57 -0.09
CA PRO A 70 -21.36 1.01 -1.43
C PRO A 70 -20.32 1.81 -2.24
N ASP A 71 -19.57 1.14 -3.11
CA ASP A 71 -18.47 1.76 -3.85
C ASP A 71 -18.93 2.90 -4.77
N ASP A 72 -20.15 2.82 -5.26
CA ASP A 72 -20.78 3.83 -6.12
C ASP A 72 -21.40 5.00 -5.34
N TYR A 73 -21.15 5.10 -4.04
CA TYR A 73 -21.48 6.25 -3.18
C TYR A 73 -20.22 6.89 -2.62
N VAL A 74 -20.36 8.15 -2.20
CA VAL A 74 -19.26 8.95 -1.62
C VAL A 74 -19.22 8.75 -0.12
N ALA A 75 -18.17 8.11 0.42
CA ALA A 75 -17.93 8.09 1.86
C ALA A 75 -17.28 9.40 2.32
N TYR A 76 -17.61 9.86 3.53
CA TYR A 76 -17.06 11.07 4.14
C TYR A 76 -15.85 10.70 5.03
N SER A 77 -14.68 10.50 4.45
CA SER A 77 -13.48 9.99 5.13
C SER A 77 -12.27 10.92 5.08
N VAL A 78 -12.09 11.66 3.98
CA VAL A 78 -10.86 12.45 3.72
C VAL A 78 -11.13 13.96 3.60
N GLY A 79 -12.29 14.41 4.04
CA GLY A 79 -12.63 15.84 4.09
C GLY A 79 -11.84 16.59 5.15
N GLY A 80 -12.10 17.90 5.22
CA GLY A 80 -11.49 18.79 6.19
C GLY A 80 -10.31 19.59 5.65
N SER A 81 -9.74 20.44 6.49
CA SER A 81 -8.63 21.31 6.16
C SER A 81 -7.31 20.56 6.10
N LYS A 82 -6.36 21.12 5.37
CA LYS A 82 -4.96 20.65 5.41
C LYS A 82 -4.35 20.97 6.78
N TYR A 83 -3.65 19.99 7.37
CA TYR A 83 -2.97 20.17 8.65
C TYR A 83 -1.79 21.13 8.50
N THR A 84 -1.59 21.99 9.51
CA THR A 84 -0.59 23.06 9.48
C THR A 84 0.85 22.55 9.53
N ASP A 85 1.07 21.36 10.06
CA ASP A 85 2.39 20.73 10.18
C ASP A 85 2.85 19.97 8.93
N CYS A 86 2.06 19.99 7.85
CA CYS A 86 2.37 19.29 6.60
C CYS A 86 3.75 19.65 6.01
N VAL A 87 4.22 20.88 6.20
CA VAL A 87 5.54 21.31 5.75
C VAL A 87 6.65 20.53 6.46
N LYS A 88 6.48 20.26 7.77
CA LYS A 88 7.46 19.53 8.58
C LYS A 88 7.34 18.01 8.36
N THR A 89 6.12 17.50 8.26
CA THR A 89 5.83 16.07 8.20
C THR A 89 5.90 15.48 6.80
N GLY A 90 5.79 16.33 5.77
CA GLY A 90 5.71 15.90 4.36
C GLY A 90 4.34 15.33 3.97
N GLY A 91 3.32 15.47 4.82
CA GLY A 91 1.93 15.10 4.54
C GLY A 91 1.20 16.06 3.62
N GLY A 92 -0.05 15.76 3.31
CA GLY A 92 -0.95 16.66 2.59
C GLY A 92 -0.57 16.96 1.14
N LYS A 93 0.19 16.09 0.50
CA LYS A 93 0.64 16.26 -0.91
C LYS A 93 -0.50 16.13 -1.92
N LEU A 94 -1.55 15.43 -1.54
CA LEU A 94 -2.73 15.19 -2.38
C LEU A 94 -3.96 16.00 -1.90
N TYR A 95 -3.73 17.06 -1.10
CA TYR A 95 -4.81 17.93 -0.64
C TYR A 95 -5.57 18.53 -1.81
N GLN A 96 -6.90 18.43 -1.80
CA GLN A 96 -7.82 18.82 -2.89
C GLN A 96 -7.67 18.02 -4.20
N ILE A 97 -6.67 17.12 -4.31
CA ILE A 97 -6.50 16.21 -5.45
C ILE A 97 -7.23 14.89 -5.16
N ALA A 98 -6.92 14.25 -4.02
CA ALA A 98 -7.69 13.12 -3.52
C ALA A 98 -8.80 13.66 -2.59
N THR A 99 -10.05 13.41 -2.96
CA THR A 99 -11.26 13.93 -2.30
C THR A 99 -12.20 12.79 -1.96
N ASN A 100 -13.21 13.02 -1.13
CA ASN A 100 -14.23 12.01 -0.86
C ASN A 100 -14.84 11.42 -2.14
N ARG A 101 -14.98 12.24 -3.20
CA ARG A 101 -15.62 11.81 -4.44
C ARG A 101 -14.78 10.80 -5.24
N ASN A 102 -13.45 10.92 -5.23
CA ASN A 102 -12.57 10.07 -6.04
C ASN A 102 -11.77 9.05 -5.25
N THR A 103 -12.09 8.86 -3.96
CA THR A 103 -11.41 7.90 -3.08
C THR A 103 -12.31 6.74 -2.66
N LEU A 104 -11.72 5.56 -2.53
CA LEU A 104 -12.30 4.42 -1.85
C LEU A 104 -11.56 4.24 -0.52
N ASN A 105 -12.26 4.29 0.59
CA ASN A 105 -11.69 4.43 1.93
C ASN A 105 -11.84 3.12 2.70
N ILE A 106 -10.72 2.64 3.29
CA ILE A 106 -10.62 1.38 4.03
C ILE A 106 -10.07 1.69 5.41
N GLU A 107 -10.86 1.44 6.44
CA GLU A 107 -10.47 1.52 7.85
C GLU A 107 -9.95 0.15 8.33
N MET A 108 -8.76 0.15 8.89
CA MET A 108 -8.20 -1.01 9.56
C MET A 108 -8.53 -0.93 11.05
N CYS A 109 -9.21 -1.93 11.57
CA CYS A 109 -9.47 -2.05 13.00
C CYS A 109 -8.17 -2.32 13.75
N ASP A 110 -8.00 -1.69 14.89
CA ASP A 110 -6.76 -1.69 15.64
C ASP A 110 -6.86 -2.51 16.92
N SER A 111 -5.71 -2.94 17.39
CA SER A 111 -5.54 -3.38 18.77
C SER A 111 -4.39 -2.63 19.41
N VAL A 112 -4.53 -2.26 20.66
CA VAL A 112 -3.42 -1.77 21.48
C VAL A 112 -2.62 -2.96 21.96
N LYS A 113 -1.30 -2.90 21.77
CA LYS A 113 -0.35 -3.84 22.35
C LYS A 113 0.83 -3.05 22.89
N ASP A 114 1.15 -3.25 24.15
CA ASP A 114 2.27 -2.58 24.82
C ASP A 114 2.21 -1.04 24.72
N GLY A 115 0.99 -0.47 24.83
CA GLY A 115 0.75 0.96 24.68
C GLY A 115 0.86 1.51 23.26
N THR A 116 1.05 0.66 22.27
CA THR A 116 1.17 1.07 20.86
C THR A 116 -0.03 0.59 20.06
N ILE A 117 -0.77 1.51 19.43
CA ILE A 117 -1.88 1.18 18.53
C ILE A 117 -1.30 0.63 17.23
N LYS A 118 -1.69 -0.58 16.85
CA LYS A 118 -1.34 -1.20 15.57
C LYS A 118 -2.35 -2.26 15.16
N ALA A 119 -2.60 -2.38 13.87
CA ALA A 119 -3.41 -3.47 13.34
C ALA A 119 -2.71 -4.82 13.54
N GLN A 120 -3.51 -5.85 13.81
CA GLN A 120 -3.05 -7.23 13.85
C GLN A 120 -2.54 -7.68 12.47
N GLU A 121 -1.66 -8.66 12.45
CA GLU A 121 -1.13 -9.20 11.17
C GLU A 121 -2.25 -9.76 10.29
N ALA A 122 -3.27 -10.37 10.87
CA ALA A 122 -4.42 -10.89 10.13
C ALA A 122 -5.24 -9.75 9.48
N THR A 123 -5.49 -8.65 10.20
CA THR A 123 -6.12 -7.42 9.67
C THR A 123 -5.31 -6.87 8.49
N ILE A 124 -3.99 -6.77 8.63
CA ILE A 124 -3.10 -6.33 7.53
C ILE A 124 -3.23 -7.24 6.32
N VAL A 125 -3.25 -8.56 6.52
CA VAL A 125 -3.41 -9.55 5.43
C VAL A 125 -4.76 -9.41 4.74
N ASN A 126 -5.85 -9.25 5.50
CA ASN A 126 -7.19 -9.08 4.95
C ASN A 126 -7.30 -7.75 4.17
N THR A 127 -6.76 -6.66 4.72
CA THR A 127 -6.68 -5.37 4.02
C THR A 127 -5.92 -5.48 2.70
N ILE A 128 -4.75 -6.14 2.68
CA ILE A 128 -3.99 -6.36 1.45
C ILE A 128 -4.81 -7.11 0.39
N LYS A 129 -5.58 -8.13 0.79
CA LYS A 129 -6.44 -8.88 -0.14
C LYS A 129 -7.54 -8.00 -0.71
N LEU A 130 -8.20 -7.18 0.13
CA LEU A 130 -9.22 -6.21 -0.29
C LEU A 130 -8.63 -5.17 -1.25
N VAL A 131 -7.50 -4.55 -0.88
CA VAL A 131 -6.81 -3.56 -1.73
C VAL A 131 -6.49 -4.14 -3.10
N ARG A 132 -5.91 -5.35 -3.18
CA ARG A 132 -5.63 -6.01 -4.46
C ARG A 132 -6.89 -6.24 -5.30
N LYS A 133 -8.00 -6.67 -4.66
CA LYS A 133 -9.29 -6.85 -5.33
C LYS A 133 -9.77 -5.53 -5.93
N LYS A 134 -9.72 -4.43 -5.15
CA LYS A 134 -10.18 -3.10 -5.58
C LYS A 134 -9.25 -2.44 -6.60
N MET A 135 -7.94 -2.60 -6.48
CA MET A 135 -6.97 -2.19 -7.50
C MET A 135 -7.28 -2.81 -8.85
N LYS A 136 -7.52 -4.13 -8.87
CA LYS A 136 -7.91 -4.85 -10.10
C LYS A 136 -9.27 -4.38 -10.64
N GLN A 137 -10.26 -4.23 -9.77
CA GLN A 137 -11.65 -3.86 -10.12
C GLN A 137 -11.72 -2.48 -10.77
N TYR A 138 -10.95 -1.52 -10.26
CA TYR A 138 -11.01 -0.11 -10.68
C TYR A 138 -9.78 0.35 -11.47
N ASN A 139 -8.90 -0.58 -11.84
CA ASN A 139 -7.66 -0.31 -12.57
C ASN A 139 -6.79 0.75 -11.86
N ILE A 140 -6.64 0.62 -10.54
CA ILE A 140 -5.84 1.51 -9.68
C ILE A 140 -4.45 0.89 -9.53
N ASP A 141 -3.40 1.67 -9.81
CA ASP A 141 -2.03 1.25 -9.57
C ASP A 141 -1.60 1.45 -8.10
N ILE A 142 -0.41 0.93 -7.76
CA ILE A 142 0.09 1.00 -6.38
C ILE A 142 0.39 2.43 -5.91
N ASP A 143 0.68 3.37 -6.82
CA ASP A 143 1.00 4.75 -6.45
C ASP A 143 -0.25 5.56 -6.10
N HIS A 144 -1.42 5.04 -6.45
CA HIS A 144 -2.72 5.54 -6.05
C HIS A 144 -3.31 4.81 -4.80
N VAL A 145 -2.54 3.90 -4.18
CA VAL A 145 -2.82 3.39 -2.83
C VAL A 145 -2.07 4.29 -1.85
N ILE A 146 -2.81 5.09 -1.11
CA ILE A 146 -2.32 6.21 -0.30
C ILE A 146 -2.81 6.14 1.14
N ARG A 147 -2.23 6.92 2.04
CA ARG A 147 -2.68 7.12 3.43
C ARG A 147 -3.58 8.36 3.51
N HIS A 148 -4.41 8.45 4.53
CA HIS A 148 -5.09 9.71 4.86
C HIS A 148 -4.06 10.85 5.09
N PHE A 149 -2.91 10.51 5.68
CA PHE A 149 -1.77 11.41 5.81
C PHE A 149 -1.35 12.07 4.48
N ASP A 150 -1.33 11.32 3.40
CA ASP A 150 -0.93 11.83 2.09
C ASP A 150 -1.99 12.80 1.52
N VAL A 151 -3.26 12.68 1.98
CA VAL A 151 -4.36 13.56 1.54
C VAL A 151 -4.29 14.93 2.19
N ASN A 152 -4.39 15.02 3.52
CA ASN A 152 -4.49 16.31 4.21
C ASN A 152 -3.48 16.49 5.35
N GLY A 153 -2.62 15.51 5.63
CA GLY A 153 -1.61 15.53 6.68
C GLY A 153 -2.05 14.93 8.01
N LYS A 154 -3.30 14.42 8.14
CA LYS A 154 -3.74 13.71 9.33
C LYS A 154 -2.80 12.53 9.61
N HIS A 155 -2.36 12.35 10.86
CA HIS A 155 -1.52 11.21 11.27
C HIS A 155 -2.31 9.89 11.26
N CYS A 156 -2.72 9.45 10.09
CA CYS A 156 -3.58 8.28 9.86
C CYS A 156 -3.13 7.49 8.62
N PRO A 157 -2.90 6.16 8.73
CA PRO A 157 -2.76 5.38 9.98
C PRO A 157 -1.48 5.75 10.75
N SER A 158 -1.54 5.85 12.07
CA SER A 158 -0.40 6.29 12.90
C SER A 158 0.84 5.40 12.73
N TYR A 159 0.68 4.09 12.67
CA TYR A 159 1.77 3.14 12.48
C TYR A 159 2.37 3.15 11.07
N PHE A 160 1.69 3.70 10.08
CA PHE A 160 2.22 3.94 8.73
C PHE A 160 2.79 5.35 8.53
N MET A 161 2.91 6.15 9.59
CA MET A 161 3.70 7.38 9.56
C MET A 161 5.20 7.07 9.39
N ASN A 162 5.65 5.90 9.83
CA ASN A 162 6.97 5.41 9.50
C ASN A 162 7.02 4.98 8.02
N GLU A 163 7.80 5.69 7.21
CA GLU A 163 7.92 5.46 5.77
C GLU A 163 8.40 4.04 5.42
N LEU A 164 9.22 3.41 6.27
CA LEU A 164 9.66 2.03 6.05
C LEU A 164 8.50 1.05 6.22
N GLU A 165 7.64 1.25 7.23
CA GLU A 165 6.47 0.39 7.45
C GLU A 165 5.43 0.57 6.32
N TRP A 166 5.22 1.81 5.87
CA TRP A 166 4.40 2.09 4.71
C TRP A 166 4.92 1.41 3.43
N LYS A 167 6.23 1.49 3.16
CA LYS A 167 6.88 0.79 2.05
C LYS A 167 6.74 -0.73 2.15
N LYS A 168 6.89 -1.30 3.36
CA LYS A 168 6.67 -2.73 3.60
C LYS A 168 5.23 -3.15 3.27
N PHE A 169 4.24 -2.37 3.70
CA PHE A 169 2.84 -2.63 3.40
C PHE A 169 2.57 -2.61 1.89
N ARG A 170 3.01 -1.56 1.18
CA ARG A 170 2.86 -1.45 -0.28
C ARG A 170 3.59 -2.58 -1.02
N ALA A 171 4.79 -2.94 -0.60
CA ALA A 171 5.52 -4.07 -1.18
C ALA A 171 4.75 -5.40 -1.03
N ARG A 172 4.08 -5.60 0.12
CA ARG A 172 3.23 -6.77 0.36
C ARG A 172 2.01 -6.79 -0.56
N ILE A 173 1.40 -5.65 -0.86
CA ILE A 173 0.33 -5.54 -1.86
C ILE A 173 0.84 -6.04 -3.23
N LEU A 174 2.06 -5.72 -3.61
CA LEU A 174 2.70 -6.18 -4.85
C LEU A 174 3.18 -7.65 -4.81
N GLY A 175 3.09 -8.32 -3.65
CA GLY A 175 3.50 -9.70 -3.45
C GLY A 175 4.98 -9.88 -3.08
N TYR A 176 5.62 -8.83 -2.55
CA TYR A 176 7.01 -8.85 -2.09
C TYR A 176 7.11 -8.44 -0.63
N ARG A 177 8.20 -8.87 0.03
CA ARG A 177 8.48 -8.59 1.45
C ARG A 177 9.85 -7.94 1.59
N ILE A 178 9.88 -6.65 1.88
CA ILE A 178 11.11 -5.92 2.22
C ILE A 178 11.71 -6.54 3.50
N GLY A 179 13.03 -6.64 3.53
CA GLY A 179 13.76 -7.29 4.62
C GLY A 179 13.98 -8.79 4.43
N HIS A 180 13.28 -9.44 3.50
CA HIS A 180 13.42 -10.86 3.22
C HIS A 180 14.45 -11.15 2.14
N THR A 181 14.95 -12.40 2.14
CA THR A 181 15.92 -12.89 1.15
C THR A 181 15.20 -13.49 -0.05
N TYR A 182 15.63 -13.08 -1.23
CA TYR A 182 15.18 -13.60 -2.51
C TYR A 182 16.34 -14.20 -3.28
N GLN A 183 16.01 -15.11 -4.19
CA GLN A 183 16.92 -15.65 -5.18
C GLN A 183 16.44 -15.29 -6.58
N THR A 184 17.35 -14.84 -7.44
CA THR A 184 17.04 -14.66 -8.86
C THR A 184 16.77 -16.05 -9.51
N ILE A 185 15.71 -16.14 -10.32
CA ILE A 185 15.37 -17.35 -11.08
C ILE A 185 16.37 -17.49 -12.24
N THR A 186 16.60 -16.41 -12.98
CA THR A 186 17.58 -16.31 -14.07
C THR A 186 18.54 -15.17 -13.78
N SER A 187 19.67 -15.12 -14.47
CA SER A 187 20.54 -13.95 -14.40
C SER A 187 19.84 -12.70 -14.95
N CYS A 188 20.05 -11.55 -14.32
CA CYS A 188 19.52 -10.27 -14.73
C CYS A 188 20.61 -9.21 -14.71
N TYR A 189 20.45 -8.13 -15.44
CA TYR A 189 21.33 -6.99 -15.31
C TYR A 189 21.11 -6.28 -13.98
N LEU A 190 22.19 -5.73 -13.39
CA LEU A 190 22.09 -4.73 -12.34
C LEU A 190 21.81 -3.37 -12.98
N HIS A 191 21.04 -2.56 -12.28
CA HIS A 191 20.66 -1.20 -12.71
C HIS A 191 20.95 -0.19 -11.61
N THR A 192 21.27 1.05 -11.97
CA THR A 192 21.46 2.16 -11.00
C THR A 192 20.14 2.75 -10.54
N SER A 193 19.08 2.59 -11.31
CA SER A 193 17.72 3.00 -10.99
C SER A 193 16.68 1.98 -11.47
N PRO A 194 15.44 2.01 -10.96
CA PRO A 194 14.39 1.06 -11.33
C PRO A 194 13.83 1.36 -12.72
N CYS A 195 14.57 1.00 -13.75
CA CYS A 195 14.20 1.23 -15.14
C CYS A 195 14.88 0.21 -16.05
N ALA A 196 14.25 -0.15 -17.16
CA ALA A 196 14.81 -1.07 -18.17
C ALA A 196 15.70 -0.38 -19.21
N SER A 197 15.78 0.96 -19.19
CA SER A 197 16.56 1.75 -20.14
C SER A 197 18.09 1.72 -19.86
N ASN A 198 18.84 2.66 -20.36
CA ASN A 198 20.30 2.70 -20.43
C ASN A 198 21.05 2.88 -19.09
N ASN A 199 20.47 2.46 -17.98
CA ASN A 199 21.03 2.55 -16.62
C ASN A 199 21.60 1.23 -16.08
N LYS A 200 21.98 0.31 -16.99
CA LYS A 200 22.70 -0.91 -16.59
C LYS A 200 24.06 -0.56 -16.02
N VAL A 201 24.41 -1.21 -14.91
CA VAL A 201 25.67 -1.00 -14.22
C VAL A 201 26.84 -1.58 -15.05
N LEU A 202 27.89 -0.79 -15.28
CA LEU A 202 29.10 -1.27 -15.90
C LEU A 202 29.84 -2.25 -14.98
N TYR A 203 30.43 -3.30 -15.54
CA TYR A 203 31.09 -4.35 -14.75
C TYR A 203 32.26 -3.79 -13.91
N LYS A 204 32.98 -2.82 -14.45
CA LYS A 204 34.12 -2.15 -13.77
C LYS A 204 33.69 -1.30 -12.56
N GLU A 205 32.39 -0.93 -12.46
CA GLU A 205 31.86 -0.09 -11.40
C GLU A 205 31.33 -0.91 -10.20
N VAL A 206 31.21 -2.24 -10.35
CA VAL A 206 30.70 -3.09 -9.28
C VAL A 206 31.84 -3.47 -8.34
N THR A 207 31.66 -3.14 -7.06
CA THR A 207 32.64 -3.43 -6.02
C THR A 207 32.02 -4.21 -4.86
N GLY A 208 32.87 -4.67 -3.94
CA GLY A 208 32.44 -5.33 -2.71
C GLY A 208 31.93 -6.76 -2.90
N SER A 209 31.23 -7.27 -1.90
CA SER A 209 30.79 -8.68 -1.83
C SER A 209 29.84 -9.11 -2.93
N ILE A 210 29.11 -8.17 -3.54
CA ILE A 210 28.18 -8.48 -4.62
C ILE A 210 28.93 -8.94 -5.90
N LEU A 211 30.15 -8.46 -6.13
CA LEU A 211 30.94 -8.81 -7.30
C LEU A 211 31.11 -10.34 -7.45
N LYS A 212 31.24 -11.07 -6.33
CA LYS A 212 31.32 -12.54 -6.32
C LYS A 212 30.08 -13.24 -6.90
N LYS A 213 28.96 -12.53 -7.00
CA LYS A 213 27.67 -13.01 -7.55
C LYS A 213 27.40 -12.46 -8.96
N CYS A 214 28.35 -11.74 -9.52
CA CYS A 214 28.22 -11.06 -10.80
C CYS A 214 29.09 -11.70 -11.87
N LYS A 215 28.66 -11.55 -13.11
CA LYS A 215 29.42 -11.93 -14.30
C LYS A 215 29.41 -10.77 -15.30
N LYS A 216 30.50 -10.60 -16.01
CA LYS A 216 30.60 -9.67 -17.13
C LYS A 216 29.74 -10.14 -18.31
N SER A 217 29.01 -9.21 -18.93
CA SER A 217 28.20 -9.47 -20.14
C SER A 217 28.33 -8.26 -21.06
N GLY A 218 29.26 -8.34 -22.02
CA GLY A 218 29.73 -7.15 -22.73
C GLY A 218 30.37 -6.16 -21.75
N LEU A 219 29.92 -4.92 -21.76
CA LEU A 219 30.35 -3.88 -20.82
C LEU A 219 29.62 -3.92 -19.47
N TYR A 220 28.49 -4.64 -19.37
CA TYR A 220 27.55 -4.57 -18.26
C TYR A 220 27.66 -5.75 -17.30
N THR A 221 27.00 -5.61 -16.16
CA THR A 221 27.01 -6.58 -15.06
C THR A 221 25.73 -7.40 -15.04
N LYS A 222 25.85 -8.72 -15.15
CA LYS A 222 24.78 -9.68 -14.84
C LYS A 222 24.95 -10.23 -13.44
N PHE A 223 23.87 -10.24 -12.70
CA PHE A 223 23.74 -10.76 -11.34
C PHE A 223 22.90 -12.04 -11.31
N LYS A 224 23.37 -13.05 -10.57
CA LYS A 224 22.61 -14.26 -10.25
C LYS A 224 22.94 -14.69 -8.83
N GLY A 225 21.93 -14.77 -7.95
CA GLY A 225 22.17 -15.22 -6.59
C GLY A 225 21.11 -14.78 -5.59
N LEU A 226 21.47 -14.92 -4.32
CA LEU A 226 20.68 -14.48 -3.17
C LEU A 226 20.92 -12.99 -2.89
N PHE A 227 19.86 -12.28 -2.54
CA PHE A 227 19.90 -10.89 -2.10
C PHE A 227 18.81 -10.59 -1.08
N LYS A 228 19.07 -9.62 -0.20
CA LYS A 228 18.06 -9.05 0.70
C LYS A 228 17.38 -7.89 0.00
N LEU A 229 16.04 -7.93 -0.07
CA LEU A 229 15.25 -6.86 -0.65
C LEU A 229 15.13 -5.69 0.33
N VAL A 230 15.46 -4.47 -0.10
CA VAL A 230 15.40 -3.28 0.76
C VAL A 230 14.38 -2.24 0.32
N ASP A 231 14.00 -2.23 -0.98
CA ASP A 231 12.95 -1.36 -1.49
C ASP A 231 12.26 -2.01 -2.72
N VAL A 232 11.06 -1.56 -3.05
CA VAL A 232 10.30 -2.01 -4.21
C VAL A 232 9.70 -0.81 -4.92
N LYS A 233 9.87 -0.74 -6.24
CA LYS A 233 9.24 0.27 -7.10
C LYS A 233 8.58 -0.36 -8.31
N VAL A 234 7.52 0.26 -8.78
CA VAL A 234 6.84 -0.06 -10.04
C VAL A 234 7.23 0.97 -11.08
N VAL A 235 7.54 0.51 -12.28
CA VAL A 235 7.80 1.36 -13.45
C VAL A 235 7.06 0.74 -14.63
N GLY A 236 5.98 1.38 -15.06
CA GLY A 236 5.03 0.80 -15.99
C GLY A 236 4.45 -0.51 -15.43
N ASN A 237 4.55 -1.60 -16.18
CA ASN A 237 4.07 -2.92 -15.77
C ASN A 237 5.12 -3.77 -15.03
N ASP A 238 6.32 -3.24 -14.86
CA ASP A 238 7.45 -3.95 -14.26
C ASP A 238 7.65 -3.58 -12.79
N ILE A 239 8.11 -4.55 -11.99
CA ILE A 239 8.38 -4.36 -10.57
C ILE A 239 9.87 -4.56 -10.34
N TRP A 240 10.48 -3.58 -9.71
CA TRP A 240 11.91 -3.51 -9.43
C TRP A 240 12.17 -3.58 -7.93
N GLY A 241 13.23 -4.29 -7.56
CA GLY A 241 13.68 -4.39 -6.17
C GLY A 241 15.07 -3.80 -6.00
N GLN A 242 15.24 -2.97 -4.98
CA GLN A 242 16.56 -2.52 -4.56
C GLN A 242 17.18 -3.57 -3.65
N ILE A 243 18.44 -3.88 -3.90
CA ILE A 243 19.25 -4.78 -3.07
C ILE A 243 20.15 -3.97 -2.14
N LYS A 244 20.70 -4.60 -1.09
CA LYS A 244 21.48 -3.92 -0.03
C LYS A 244 22.67 -3.08 -0.55
N SER A 245 23.22 -3.45 -1.71
CA SER A 245 24.30 -2.69 -2.35
C SER A 245 23.85 -1.43 -3.11
N GLY A 246 22.55 -1.07 -3.03
CA GLY A 246 21.97 0.10 -3.71
C GLY A 246 21.51 -0.15 -5.15
N TYR A 247 21.94 -1.24 -5.78
CA TYR A 247 21.54 -1.57 -7.14
C TYR A 247 20.10 -2.09 -7.20
N TRP A 248 19.50 -2.00 -8.41
CA TRP A 248 18.16 -2.48 -8.71
C TRP A 248 18.20 -3.73 -9.58
N VAL A 249 17.28 -4.65 -9.29
CA VAL A 249 17.06 -5.88 -10.06
C VAL A 249 15.57 -6.01 -10.38
N PRO A 250 15.22 -6.59 -11.55
CA PRO A 250 13.82 -6.84 -11.87
C PRO A 250 13.28 -7.97 -10.98
N LEU A 251 12.20 -7.69 -10.25
CA LEU A 251 11.42 -8.69 -9.50
C LEU A 251 10.34 -9.31 -10.39
N LYS A 252 9.70 -8.49 -11.23
CA LYS A 252 8.79 -8.86 -12.31
C LYS A 252 9.16 -8.04 -13.54
N TYR A 253 9.32 -8.65 -14.70
CA TYR A 253 9.73 -7.99 -15.93
C TYR A 253 9.03 -8.63 -17.14
N ASN A 254 8.41 -7.81 -17.99
CA ASN A 254 7.59 -8.26 -19.11
C ASN A 254 6.57 -9.32 -18.68
N GLY A 255 5.79 -9.03 -17.62
CA GLY A 255 4.77 -9.91 -17.07
C GLY A 255 5.28 -11.14 -16.29
N ARG A 256 6.58 -11.47 -16.35
CA ARG A 256 7.16 -12.68 -15.76
C ARG A 256 7.88 -12.39 -14.44
N ARG A 257 7.59 -13.17 -13.41
CA ARG A 257 8.34 -13.13 -12.15
C ARG A 257 9.79 -13.59 -12.36
N ARG A 258 10.75 -12.84 -11.80
CA ARG A 258 12.19 -13.07 -11.98
C ARG A 258 12.90 -13.56 -10.71
N VAL A 259 12.21 -13.57 -9.59
CA VAL A 259 12.76 -13.94 -8.27
C VAL A 259 11.83 -14.86 -7.51
N LYS A 260 12.38 -15.67 -6.61
CA LYS A 260 11.64 -16.49 -5.65
C LYS A 260 12.07 -16.13 -4.22
N LEU A 261 11.14 -16.16 -3.29
CA LEU A 261 11.40 -16.05 -1.87
C LEU A 261 12.19 -17.28 -1.39
N LYS A 262 13.11 -17.05 -0.45
CA LYS A 262 13.90 -18.11 0.21
C LYS A 262 13.50 -18.27 1.66
#